data_de74ce74c1eab50f139f6201fa79ad6a
#
_entry.id   de74ce74c1eab50f139f6201fa79ad6a
#
_cell.length_a   1.000
_cell.length_b   1.000
_cell.length_c   1.000
_cell.angle_alpha   90.00
_cell.angle_beta   90.00
_cell.angle_gamma   90.00
#
_symmetry.space_group_name_H-M   'P 1'
#
loop_
_entity.id
_entity.type
_entity.pdbx_description
1 polymer ?
#
loop_
_entity_poly.entity_id
_entity_poly.type
_entity_poly.pdbx_seq_one_letter_code
_entity_poly.pdbx_strand_id
1 'polypeptide(L)'
;MLVGMTLGAFGLLLAGCGFGGPGQITLGYLTWHENVAVSNLTKVLLEDSLDYENVELRRAEDVVPAYKMVGRAEADAFQDTWMPNQREALSTVEGDVELLDPYFKGTTRFSVATPAYMNISSLGQLNETGARHIIGIEPGTPMMDKLPNAVIAEYGLEQQLVEADNEAMLAEVERRYRMREEFAFVAWEPHWMNEAYDLDYLEDPKGALVTLTEPSDVSTLVRDGLAEDDPVAYAFLDSMELTEAEVTGLQTEIEDAGDPIEGAKTWLRDNRDVVEPWVEAAEKAGEG
;
A
#
# COMPACT_ATOMS: atom_id res chain seq x y z
N MET A 1 21.53 77.09 -9.32
CA MET A 1 20.89 75.96 -9.99
C MET A 1 21.67 74.73 -9.58
N LEU A 2 21.26 74.09 -8.46
CA LEU A 2 21.92 72.88 -7.92
C LEU A 2 21.09 71.70 -8.40
N VAL A 3 21.73 70.74 -9.08
CA VAL A 3 21.18 69.46 -9.46
C VAL A 3 21.59 68.44 -8.39
N GLY A 4 20.62 67.98 -7.63
CA GLY A 4 20.83 66.93 -6.67
C GLY A 4 20.77 65.55 -7.32
N MET A 5 21.83 64.78 -7.15
CA MET A 5 21.98 63.40 -7.65
C MET A 5 21.64 62.45 -6.51
N THR A 6 20.49 61.84 -6.56
CA THR A 6 20.06 60.79 -5.63
C THR A 6 20.67 59.45 -6.05
N LEU A 7 21.60 58.91 -5.23
CA LEU A 7 22.03 57.53 -5.32
C LEU A 7 20.91 56.60 -4.82
N GLY A 8 20.36 55.79 -5.69
CA GLY A 8 19.51 54.69 -5.32
C GLY A 8 20.36 53.50 -4.87
N ALA A 9 20.25 53.15 -3.59
CA ALA A 9 20.81 51.91 -3.06
C ALA A 9 19.97 50.73 -3.53
N PHE A 10 20.55 49.92 -4.40
CA PHE A 10 19.99 48.62 -4.80
C PHE A 10 20.29 47.62 -3.66
N GLY A 11 19.32 47.37 -2.80
CA GLY A 11 19.40 46.31 -1.81
C GLY A 11 19.33 44.96 -2.50
N LEU A 12 20.45 44.23 -2.52
CA LEU A 12 20.45 42.80 -2.77
C LEU A 12 19.67 42.12 -1.63
N LEU A 13 18.46 41.67 -1.93
CA LEU A 13 17.79 40.64 -1.14
C LEU A 13 18.60 39.36 -1.34
N LEU A 14 19.48 39.03 -0.44
CA LEU A 14 19.95 37.67 -0.25
C LEU A 14 18.74 36.88 0.22
N ALA A 15 18.16 36.12 -0.71
CA ALA A 15 17.30 35.02 -0.35
C ALA A 15 18.16 34.07 0.48
N GLY A 16 18.03 34.14 1.79
CA GLY A 16 18.58 33.15 2.69
C GLY A 16 17.90 31.85 2.37
N CYS A 17 18.65 30.87 1.85
CA CYS A 17 18.27 29.47 1.96
C CYS A 17 18.19 29.18 3.46
N GLY A 18 17.02 29.33 4.03
CA GLY A 18 16.74 28.79 5.34
C GLY A 18 16.82 27.27 5.20
N PHE A 19 17.73 26.67 5.93
CA PHE A 19 17.61 25.27 6.33
C PHE A 19 16.39 25.20 7.25
N GLY A 20 15.19 25.23 6.66
CA GLY A 20 13.99 24.77 7.33
C GLY A 20 14.10 23.27 7.44
N GLY A 21 13.79 22.71 8.58
CA GLY A 21 13.60 21.28 8.72
C GLY A 21 12.58 20.77 7.69
N PRO A 22 12.46 19.43 7.50
CA PRO A 22 11.57 18.84 6.52
C PRO A 22 10.14 19.36 6.74
N GLY A 23 9.58 20.02 5.72
CA GLY A 23 8.32 20.76 5.87
C GLY A 23 7.11 19.84 5.84
N GLN A 24 6.62 19.59 4.66
CA GLN A 24 5.39 18.82 4.43
C GLN A 24 5.62 17.77 3.36
N ILE A 25 5.09 16.58 3.57
CA ILE A 25 5.05 15.52 2.59
C ILE A 25 3.64 14.95 2.49
N THR A 26 3.24 14.54 1.30
CA THR A 26 1.94 13.91 1.05
C THR A 26 2.13 12.48 0.58
N LEU A 27 1.54 11.52 1.29
CA LEU A 27 1.50 10.11 0.91
C LEU A 27 0.12 9.79 0.34
N GLY A 28 0.08 9.31 -0.91
CA GLY A 28 -1.11 8.69 -1.47
C GLY A 28 -1.38 7.36 -0.79
N TYR A 29 -2.64 7.02 -0.55
CA TYR A 29 -2.98 5.71 0.01
C TYR A 29 -4.34 5.18 -0.45
N LEU A 30 -4.48 3.86 -0.39
CA LEU A 30 -5.73 3.11 -0.54
C LEU A 30 -6.16 2.57 0.83
N THR A 31 -7.41 2.10 0.92
CA THR A 31 -7.96 1.57 2.19
C THR A 31 -7.58 0.11 2.46
N TRP A 32 -6.65 -0.46 1.71
CA TRP A 32 -6.13 -1.79 1.95
C TRP A 32 -5.26 -1.79 3.21
N HIS A 33 -5.38 -2.84 4.00
CA HIS A 33 -4.81 -2.88 5.36
C HIS A 33 -3.30 -2.72 5.37
N GLU A 34 -2.58 -3.35 4.43
CA GLU A 34 -1.13 -3.19 4.30
C GLU A 34 -0.75 -1.75 3.96
N ASN A 35 -1.49 -1.13 3.04
CA ASN A 35 -1.20 0.25 2.66
C ASN A 35 -1.53 1.24 3.77
N VAL A 36 -2.67 1.06 4.46
CA VAL A 36 -3.02 1.85 5.66
C VAL A 36 -1.94 1.68 6.73
N ALA A 37 -1.49 0.45 6.98
CA ALA A 37 -0.49 0.16 7.99
C ALA A 37 0.84 0.84 7.70
N VAL A 38 1.40 0.61 6.50
CA VAL A 38 2.71 1.17 6.11
C VAL A 38 2.66 2.68 6.00
N SER A 39 1.61 3.28 5.42
CA SER A 39 1.48 4.73 5.31
C SER A 39 1.35 5.43 6.66
N ASN A 40 0.63 4.82 7.63
CA ASN A 40 0.53 5.40 8.98
C ASN A 40 1.80 5.20 9.80
N LEU A 41 2.52 4.08 9.65
CA LEU A 41 3.84 3.89 10.23
C LEU A 41 4.82 4.95 9.71
N THR A 42 4.87 5.15 8.39
CA THR A 42 5.68 6.18 7.75
C THR A 42 5.34 7.57 8.27
N LYS A 43 4.05 7.91 8.35
CA LYS A 43 3.60 9.18 8.91
C LYS A 43 4.10 9.38 10.34
N VAL A 44 3.93 8.39 11.22
CA VAL A 44 4.38 8.48 12.62
C VAL A 44 5.89 8.67 12.72
N LEU A 45 6.67 7.95 11.92
CA LEU A 45 8.14 8.05 11.95
C LEU A 45 8.64 9.38 11.39
N LEU A 46 8.08 9.87 10.30
CA LEU A 46 8.45 11.18 9.76
C LEU A 46 8.10 12.31 10.72
N GLU A 47 6.92 12.29 11.35
CA GLU A 47 6.50 13.33 12.30
C GLU A 47 7.19 13.22 13.65
N ASP A 48 7.27 12.02 14.25
CA ASP A 48 7.74 11.85 15.63
C ASP A 48 9.29 11.68 15.74
N SER A 49 9.98 11.27 14.63
CA SER A 49 11.42 10.97 14.64
C SER A 49 12.25 11.87 13.73
N LEU A 50 11.65 12.38 12.64
CA LEU A 50 12.36 13.19 11.63
C LEU A 50 11.88 14.64 11.54
N ASP A 51 11.10 15.09 12.54
CA ASP A 51 10.65 16.48 12.71
C ASP A 51 9.85 17.07 11.53
N TYR A 52 9.13 16.23 10.74
CA TYR A 52 8.20 16.74 9.73
C TYR A 52 7.04 17.47 10.40
N GLU A 53 6.75 18.68 9.94
CA GLU A 53 5.65 19.50 10.50
C GLU A 53 4.28 18.89 10.23
N ASN A 54 4.12 18.24 9.05
CA ASN A 54 2.87 17.61 8.65
C ASN A 54 3.10 16.55 7.57
N VAL A 55 2.63 15.35 7.81
CA VAL A 55 2.53 14.28 6.81
C VAL A 55 1.06 14.08 6.46
N GLU A 56 0.66 14.56 5.28
CA GLU A 56 -0.71 14.37 4.79
C GLU A 56 -0.89 12.96 4.21
N LEU A 57 -1.92 12.25 4.65
CA LEU A 57 -2.37 11.02 3.99
C LEU A 57 -3.53 11.36 3.05
N ARG A 58 -3.33 11.19 1.75
CA ARG A 58 -4.33 11.52 0.72
C ARG A 58 -4.89 10.25 0.10
N ARG A 59 -6.16 10.00 0.39
CA ARG A 59 -6.84 8.81 -0.13
C ARG A 59 -7.03 8.90 -1.64
N ALA A 60 -6.69 7.83 -2.35
CA ALA A 60 -7.09 7.57 -3.73
C ALA A 60 -8.27 6.59 -3.76
N GLU A 61 -9.00 6.61 -4.88
CA GLU A 61 -10.15 5.70 -5.07
C GLU A 61 -9.72 4.33 -5.57
N ASP A 62 -8.55 4.25 -6.26
CA ASP A 62 -8.06 3.03 -6.88
C ASP A 62 -6.56 3.22 -7.23
N VAL A 63 -5.88 2.15 -7.68
CA VAL A 63 -4.47 2.11 -8.06
C VAL A 63 -4.12 3.15 -9.13
N VAL A 64 -4.89 3.23 -10.21
CA VAL A 64 -4.59 4.19 -11.30
C VAL A 64 -4.71 5.65 -10.86
N PRO A 65 -5.75 6.08 -10.11
CA PRO A 65 -5.77 7.38 -9.45
C PRO A 65 -4.59 7.62 -8.51
N ALA A 66 -4.20 6.63 -7.67
CA ALA A 66 -3.05 6.76 -6.77
C ALA A 66 -1.75 7.05 -7.54
N TYR A 67 -1.48 6.29 -8.59
CA TYR A 67 -0.29 6.49 -9.42
C TYR A 67 -0.28 7.85 -10.12
N LYS A 68 -1.42 8.27 -10.67
CA LYS A 68 -1.56 9.60 -11.29
C LYS A 68 -1.40 10.74 -10.29
N MET A 69 -1.76 10.53 -9.04
CA MET A 69 -1.54 11.49 -7.96
C MET A 69 -0.04 11.69 -7.73
N VAL A 70 0.75 10.61 -7.70
CA VAL A 70 2.21 10.68 -7.58
C VAL A 70 2.83 11.30 -8.85
N GLY A 71 2.48 10.81 -10.04
CA GLY A 71 3.03 11.34 -11.31
C GLY A 71 2.69 12.80 -11.60
N ARG A 72 1.71 13.39 -10.91
CA ARG A 72 1.37 14.82 -10.99
C ARG A 72 1.92 15.64 -9.84
N ALA A 73 2.72 15.03 -8.96
CA ALA A 73 3.19 15.61 -7.72
C ALA A 73 2.05 16.16 -6.83
N GLU A 74 0.87 15.54 -6.91
CA GLU A 74 -0.24 15.76 -5.98
C GLU A 74 -0.04 14.96 -4.68
N ALA A 75 0.78 13.90 -4.74
CA ALA A 75 1.39 13.21 -3.62
C ALA A 75 2.86 12.96 -3.94
N ASP A 76 3.69 12.86 -2.90
CA ASP A 76 5.13 12.63 -3.03
C ASP A 76 5.45 11.14 -3.20
N ALA A 77 4.67 10.27 -2.55
CA ALA A 77 4.85 8.82 -2.61
C ALA A 77 3.53 8.04 -2.49
N PHE A 78 3.59 6.77 -2.93
CA PHE A 78 2.56 5.74 -2.73
C PHE A 78 3.23 4.42 -2.39
N GLN A 79 2.94 3.85 -1.22
CA GLN A 79 3.66 2.72 -0.63
C GLN A 79 2.92 1.39 -0.78
N ASP A 80 2.40 1.10 -1.98
CA ASP A 80 1.68 -0.16 -2.21
C ASP A 80 1.68 -0.52 -3.70
N THR A 81 2.87 -0.47 -4.30
CA THR A 81 3.09 -0.80 -5.71
C THR A 81 3.46 -2.26 -5.86
N TRP A 82 2.52 -3.07 -6.32
CA TRP A 82 2.68 -4.52 -6.52
C TRP A 82 3.13 -4.85 -7.94
N MET A 83 4.37 -5.29 -8.11
CA MET A 83 4.93 -5.61 -9.41
C MET A 83 5.19 -7.11 -9.57
N PRO A 84 4.70 -7.74 -10.66
CA PRO A 84 4.17 -7.14 -11.91
C PRO A 84 2.67 -6.86 -11.95
N ASN A 85 1.92 -7.11 -10.91
CA ASN A 85 0.45 -7.03 -10.87
C ASN A 85 -0.10 -5.69 -11.39
N GLN A 86 0.50 -4.59 -10.97
CA GLN A 86 0.07 -3.22 -11.28
C GLN A 86 0.85 -2.58 -12.43
N ARG A 87 1.54 -3.38 -13.26
CA ARG A 87 2.34 -2.87 -14.39
C ARG A 87 1.56 -2.00 -15.36
N GLU A 88 0.30 -2.31 -15.61
CA GLU A 88 -0.54 -1.51 -16.50
C GLU A 88 -0.79 -0.11 -15.92
N ALA A 89 -1.08 -0.03 -14.63
CA ALA A 89 -1.24 1.24 -13.92
C ALA A 89 0.06 2.06 -13.96
N LEU A 90 1.22 1.43 -13.66
CA LEU A 90 2.53 2.08 -13.71
C LEU A 90 2.83 2.66 -15.09
N SER A 91 2.48 1.96 -16.16
CA SER A 91 2.70 2.43 -17.53
C SER A 91 1.99 3.75 -17.85
N THR A 92 0.96 4.12 -17.10
CA THR A 92 0.20 5.39 -17.30
C THR A 92 0.94 6.63 -16.79
N VAL A 93 1.99 6.44 -15.99
CA VAL A 93 2.78 7.51 -15.36
C VAL A 93 4.28 7.31 -15.57
N GLU A 94 4.68 6.38 -16.44
CA GLU A 94 6.07 6.08 -16.74
C GLU A 94 6.79 7.33 -17.27
N GLY A 95 7.87 7.74 -16.59
CA GLY A 95 8.64 8.95 -16.87
C GLY A 95 8.32 10.14 -15.94
N ASP A 96 7.28 10.06 -15.14
CA ASP A 96 6.91 11.08 -14.14
C ASP A 96 7.14 10.58 -12.69
N VAL A 97 7.59 9.33 -12.54
CA VAL A 97 7.75 8.64 -11.24
C VAL A 97 8.98 7.76 -11.24
N GLU A 98 9.47 7.47 -10.04
CA GLU A 98 10.49 6.46 -9.76
C GLU A 98 9.92 5.35 -8.88
N LEU A 99 10.25 4.11 -9.20
CA LEU A 99 9.91 2.95 -8.39
C LEU A 99 11.14 2.55 -7.58
N LEU A 100 11.06 2.65 -6.26
CA LEU A 100 12.12 2.27 -5.35
C LEU A 100 12.27 0.75 -5.25
N ASP A 101 13.38 0.29 -4.67
CA ASP A 101 13.56 -1.13 -4.38
C ASP A 101 12.43 -1.67 -3.47
N PRO A 102 12.07 -2.96 -3.58
CA PRO A 102 11.00 -3.53 -2.79
C PRO A 102 11.27 -3.43 -1.29
N TYR A 103 10.38 -2.80 -0.55
CA TYR A 103 10.47 -2.72 0.91
C TYR A 103 9.97 -3.99 1.61
N PHE A 104 9.05 -4.74 0.99
CA PHE A 104 8.52 -5.98 1.56
C PHE A 104 9.46 -7.16 1.27
N LYS A 105 9.92 -7.81 2.34
CA LYS A 105 10.88 -8.92 2.30
C LYS A 105 10.19 -10.26 2.62
N GLY A 106 9.05 -10.50 1.99
CA GLY A 106 8.27 -11.72 2.11
C GLY A 106 7.84 -12.24 0.74
N THR A 107 6.95 -13.21 0.76
CA THR A 107 6.31 -13.72 -0.45
C THR A 107 4.87 -13.25 -0.47
N THR A 108 4.50 -12.51 -1.51
CA THR A 108 3.10 -12.11 -1.69
C THR A 108 2.28 -13.26 -2.28
N ARG A 109 1.01 -13.27 -1.96
CA ARG A 109 0.01 -14.12 -2.60
C ARG A 109 -1.25 -13.30 -2.87
N PHE A 110 -1.88 -13.49 -4.02
CA PHE A 110 -3.13 -12.83 -4.36
C PHE A 110 -3.99 -13.78 -5.19
N SER A 111 -5.09 -14.27 -4.63
CA SER A 111 -5.95 -15.26 -5.29
C SER A 111 -7.35 -15.30 -4.68
N VAL A 112 -8.16 -16.26 -5.10
CA VAL A 112 -9.38 -16.64 -4.42
C VAL A 112 -9.06 -17.63 -3.32
N ALA A 113 -9.58 -17.40 -2.13
CA ALA A 113 -9.45 -18.29 -0.98
C ALA A 113 -10.83 -18.77 -0.47
N THR A 114 -10.78 -19.82 0.30
CA THR A 114 -11.94 -20.36 1.03
C THR A 114 -11.53 -20.70 2.46
N PRO A 115 -12.47 -20.75 3.42
CA PRO A 115 -12.17 -21.35 4.72
C PRO A 115 -11.69 -22.80 4.59
N ALA A 116 -10.64 -23.17 5.29
CA ALA A 116 -10.05 -24.52 5.21
C ALA A 116 -11.06 -25.65 5.55
N TYR A 117 -12.11 -25.34 6.34
CA TYR A 117 -13.15 -26.32 6.62
C TYR A 117 -14.00 -26.74 5.39
N MET A 118 -13.87 -26.03 4.26
CA MET A 118 -14.52 -26.44 3.02
C MET A 118 -13.80 -27.59 2.32
N ASN A 119 -12.52 -27.82 2.67
CA ASN A 119 -11.71 -28.94 2.22
C ASN A 119 -11.66 -29.07 0.69
N ILE A 120 -11.51 -27.94 -0.02
CA ILE A 120 -11.25 -27.85 -1.45
C ILE A 120 -9.92 -27.12 -1.69
N SER A 121 -9.23 -27.44 -2.77
CA SER A 121 -7.91 -26.89 -3.06
C SER A 121 -7.81 -26.22 -4.44
N SER A 122 -8.88 -26.23 -5.24
CA SER A 122 -8.84 -25.70 -6.60
C SER A 122 -10.12 -24.95 -6.97
N LEU A 123 -9.97 -23.90 -7.77
CA LEU A 123 -11.09 -23.12 -8.34
C LEU A 123 -12.16 -23.98 -8.98
N GLY A 124 -11.75 -25.05 -9.69
CA GLY A 124 -12.69 -25.96 -10.36
C GLY A 124 -13.64 -26.73 -9.42
N GLN A 125 -13.28 -26.84 -8.13
CA GLN A 125 -14.10 -27.55 -7.15
C GLN A 125 -15.18 -26.68 -6.51
N LEU A 126 -15.18 -25.37 -6.76
CA LEU A 126 -16.19 -24.46 -6.18
C LEU A 126 -17.63 -24.85 -6.51
N ASN A 127 -17.89 -25.39 -7.71
CA ASN A 127 -19.23 -25.87 -8.09
C ASN A 127 -19.68 -27.13 -7.32
N GLU A 128 -18.78 -27.82 -6.63
CA GLU A 128 -19.08 -28.99 -5.80
C GLU A 128 -19.49 -28.61 -4.37
N THR A 129 -19.42 -27.30 -4.04
CA THR A 129 -19.69 -26.73 -2.71
C THR A 129 -21.06 -26.04 -2.65
N GLY A 130 -21.45 -25.63 -1.44
CA GLY A 130 -22.61 -24.76 -1.22
C GLY A 130 -22.30 -23.26 -1.39
N ALA A 131 -21.06 -22.89 -1.70
CA ALA A 131 -20.67 -21.51 -1.94
C ALA A 131 -21.40 -20.95 -3.15
N ARG A 132 -22.13 -19.85 -2.97
CA ARG A 132 -22.88 -19.19 -4.04
C ARG A 132 -22.26 -17.91 -4.52
N HIS A 133 -21.29 -17.40 -3.77
CA HIS A 133 -20.66 -16.12 -4.05
C HIS A 133 -19.15 -16.25 -3.94
N ILE A 134 -18.45 -15.47 -4.77
CA ILE A 134 -17.08 -15.04 -4.55
C ILE A 134 -17.18 -13.58 -4.07
N ILE A 135 -16.79 -13.33 -2.82
CA ILE A 135 -16.78 -11.98 -2.26
C ILE A 135 -15.51 -11.32 -2.76
N GLY A 136 -15.65 -10.25 -3.51
CA GLY A 136 -14.55 -9.48 -4.09
C GLY A 136 -14.19 -8.29 -3.24
N ILE A 137 -13.34 -7.47 -3.81
CA ILE A 137 -12.88 -6.18 -3.28
C ILE A 137 -13.40 -5.04 -4.17
N GLU A 138 -12.77 -3.88 -4.10
CA GLU A 138 -13.15 -2.71 -4.90
C GLU A 138 -13.16 -3.03 -6.40
N PRO A 139 -14.20 -2.60 -7.14
CA PRO A 139 -14.21 -2.71 -8.60
C PRO A 139 -13.09 -1.86 -9.21
N GLY A 140 -12.56 -2.30 -10.34
CA GLY A 140 -11.43 -1.63 -11.03
C GLY A 140 -10.06 -2.18 -10.65
N THR A 141 -9.95 -3.02 -9.62
CA THR A 141 -8.72 -3.75 -9.35
C THR A 141 -8.49 -4.84 -10.41
N PRO A 142 -7.23 -5.18 -10.75
CA PRO A 142 -6.94 -6.21 -11.75
C PRO A 142 -7.60 -7.56 -11.47
N MET A 143 -7.77 -7.93 -10.20
CA MET A 143 -8.46 -9.16 -9.80
C MET A 143 -9.96 -9.09 -10.15
N MET A 144 -10.62 -8.00 -9.80
CA MET A 144 -12.04 -7.80 -10.04
C MET A 144 -12.37 -7.76 -11.53
N ASP A 145 -11.51 -7.22 -12.36
CA ASP A 145 -11.65 -7.20 -13.81
C ASP A 145 -11.50 -8.60 -14.42
N LYS A 146 -10.62 -9.44 -13.87
CA LYS A 146 -10.37 -10.80 -14.39
C LYS A 146 -11.32 -11.85 -13.87
N LEU A 147 -11.81 -11.75 -12.64
CA LEU A 147 -12.68 -12.78 -12.04
C LEU A 147 -13.88 -13.13 -12.91
N PRO A 148 -14.70 -12.18 -13.44
CA PRO A 148 -15.85 -12.53 -14.26
C PRO A 148 -15.48 -13.18 -15.59
N ASN A 149 -14.50 -12.63 -16.27
CA ASN A 149 -14.21 -12.95 -17.67
C ASN A 149 -13.19 -14.09 -17.83
N ALA A 150 -12.25 -14.20 -16.91
CA ALA A 150 -11.24 -15.24 -16.95
C ALA A 150 -11.59 -16.43 -16.04
N VAL A 151 -11.87 -16.21 -14.76
CA VAL A 151 -12.06 -17.31 -13.80
C VAL A 151 -13.45 -17.91 -13.92
N ILE A 152 -14.50 -17.11 -13.71
CA ILE A 152 -15.88 -17.62 -13.70
C ILE A 152 -16.21 -18.25 -15.05
N ALA A 153 -15.86 -17.59 -16.14
CA ALA A 153 -16.12 -18.09 -17.49
C ALA A 153 -15.30 -19.36 -17.83
N GLU A 154 -13.98 -19.35 -17.57
CA GLU A 154 -13.08 -20.46 -17.92
C GLU A 154 -13.38 -21.73 -17.12
N TYR A 155 -13.70 -21.60 -15.85
CA TYR A 155 -14.05 -22.72 -14.97
C TYR A 155 -15.53 -23.10 -15.04
N GLY A 156 -16.37 -22.30 -15.70
CA GLY A 156 -17.82 -22.49 -15.74
C GLY A 156 -18.42 -22.43 -14.34
N LEU A 157 -17.96 -21.48 -13.52
CA LEU A 157 -18.40 -21.34 -12.14
C LEU A 157 -19.84 -20.82 -12.09
N GLU A 158 -20.62 -21.37 -11.15
CA GLU A 158 -21.98 -20.92 -10.86
C GLU A 158 -22.06 -19.81 -9.82
N GLN A 159 -20.92 -19.50 -9.18
CA GLN A 159 -20.80 -18.47 -8.17
C GLN A 159 -20.96 -17.08 -8.78
N GLN A 160 -21.66 -16.22 -8.04
CA GLN A 160 -21.80 -14.81 -8.39
C GLN A 160 -20.67 -14.01 -7.73
N LEU A 161 -20.00 -13.15 -8.49
CA LEU A 161 -19.05 -12.17 -7.94
C LEU A 161 -19.85 -11.08 -7.22
N VAL A 162 -19.49 -10.79 -5.97
CA VAL A 162 -20.04 -9.70 -5.16
C VAL A 162 -18.95 -8.66 -4.99
N GLU A 163 -19.13 -7.51 -5.59
CA GLU A 163 -18.22 -6.37 -5.40
C GLU A 163 -18.44 -5.75 -4.03
N ALA A 164 -17.37 -5.44 -3.32
CA ALA A 164 -17.40 -4.82 -2.00
C ALA A 164 -16.18 -3.90 -1.87
N ASP A 165 -16.20 -2.95 -0.97
CA ASP A 165 -14.96 -2.36 -0.48
C ASP A 165 -14.27 -3.31 0.51
N ASN A 166 -13.02 -3.05 0.80
CA ASN A 166 -12.20 -3.91 1.65
C ASN A 166 -12.83 -4.13 3.05
N GLU A 167 -13.37 -3.08 3.67
CA GLU A 167 -14.01 -3.16 4.98
C GLU A 167 -15.28 -4.04 4.94
N ALA A 168 -16.13 -3.83 3.95
CA ALA A 168 -17.36 -4.62 3.78
C ALA A 168 -17.06 -6.10 3.45
N MET A 169 -16.01 -6.35 2.64
CA MET A 169 -15.54 -7.70 2.34
C MET A 169 -15.12 -8.42 3.62
N LEU A 170 -14.27 -7.82 4.43
CA LEU A 170 -13.77 -8.40 5.68
C LEU A 170 -14.89 -8.64 6.70
N ALA A 171 -15.82 -7.70 6.84
CA ALA A 171 -16.98 -7.87 7.72
C ALA A 171 -17.85 -9.07 7.29
N GLU A 172 -18.03 -9.28 5.99
CA GLU A 172 -18.79 -10.42 5.46
C GLU A 172 -18.02 -11.74 5.62
N VAL A 173 -16.69 -11.74 5.42
CA VAL A 173 -15.81 -12.88 5.69
C VAL A 173 -15.92 -13.29 7.16
N GLU A 174 -15.74 -12.35 8.09
CA GLU A 174 -15.87 -12.61 9.53
C GLU A 174 -17.23 -13.21 9.89
N ARG A 175 -18.30 -12.60 9.42
CA ARG A 175 -19.66 -13.08 9.67
C ARG A 175 -19.85 -14.51 9.19
N ARG A 176 -19.48 -14.82 7.94
CA ARG A 176 -19.65 -16.15 7.33
C ARG A 176 -18.74 -17.18 7.98
N TYR A 177 -17.51 -16.83 8.26
CA TYR A 177 -16.54 -17.71 8.93
C TYR A 177 -17.04 -18.16 10.30
N ARG A 178 -17.53 -17.22 11.14
CA ARG A 178 -18.15 -17.53 12.45
C ARG A 178 -19.37 -18.44 12.36
N MET A 179 -20.16 -18.30 11.31
CA MET A 179 -21.34 -19.13 11.04
C MET A 179 -20.99 -20.45 10.38
N ARG A 180 -19.74 -20.68 10.02
CA ARG A 180 -19.25 -21.83 9.24
C ARG A 180 -20.01 -22.02 7.93
N GLU A 181 -20.39 -20.93 7.27
CA GLU A 181 -20.96 -20.95 5.94
C GLU A 181 -19.88 -21.33 4.90
N GLU A 182 -20.31 -21.88 3.77
CA GLU A 182 -19.45 -22.13 2.63
C GLU A 182 -19.42 -20.89 1.72
N PHE A 183 -18.24 -20.33 1.48
CA PHE A 183 -18.03 -19.15 0.64
C PHE A 183 -16.61 -19.09 0.10
N ALA A 184 -16.42 -18.33 -0.98
CA ALA A 184 -15.12 -17.98 -1.51
C ALA A 184 -14.98 -16.46 -1.49
N PHE A 185 -13.75 -15.97 -1.43
CA PHE A 185 -13.46 -14.54 -1.42
C PHE A 185 -12.08 -14.24 -1.99
N VAL A 186 -11.86 -12.99 -2.37
CA VAL A 186 -10.53 -12.51 -2.79
C VAL A 186 -9.67 -12.31 -1.55
N ALA A 187 -8.50 -12.93 -1.53
CA ALA A 187 -7.57 -12.90 -0.40
C ALA A 187 -6.14 -12.66 -0.87
N TRP A 188 -5.31 -12.11 0.02
CA TRP A 188 -3.90 -11.85 -0.25
C TRP A 188 -3.02 -11.96 0.99
N GLU A 189 -1.73 -12.09 0.76
CA GLU A 189 -0.64 -12.03 1.74
C GLU A 189 0.35 -10.94 1.30
N PRO A 190 0.85 -10.11 2.23
CA PRO A 190 0.61 -10.12 3.69
C PRO A 190 -0.72 -9.48 4.09
N HIS A 191 -1.48 -10.14 4.95
CA HIS A 191 -2.70 -9.58 5.53
C HIS A 191 -3.04 -10.29 6.85
N TRP A 192 -3.47 -9.55 7.89
CA TRP A 192 -3.82 -10.08 9.20
C TRP A 192 -4.89 -11.19 9.17
N MET A 193 -5.77 -11.19 8.17
CA MET A 193 -6.81 -12.20 8.02
C MET A 193 -6.27 -13.63 7.92
N ASN A 194 -5.02 -13.80 7.43
CA ASN A 194 -4.38 -15.12 7.30
C ASN A 194 -3.94 -15.68 8.65
N GLU A 195 -3.78 -14.85 9.67
CA GLU A 195 -3.57 -15.29 11.05
C GLU A 195 -4.90 -15.49 11.79
N ALA A 196 -5.90 -14.67 11.47
CA ALA A 196 -7.20 -14.72 12.12
C ALA A 196 -8.06 -15.91 11.67
N TYR A 197 -7.88 -16.35 10.42
CA TYR A 197 -8.69 -17.40 9.80
C TYR A 197 -7.81 -18.50 9.19
N ASP A 198 -8.25 -19.75 9.31
CA ASP A 198 -7.64 -20.88 8.62
C ASP A 198 -8.18 -20.95 7.18
N LEU A 199 -7.35 -20.56 6.22
CA LEU A 199 -7.71 -20.33 4.84
C LEU A 199 -6.94 -21.23 3.87
N ASP A 200 -7.62 -21.73 2.85
CA ASP A 200 -7.04 -22.40 1.69
C ASP A 200 -7.12 -21.46 0.47
N TYR A 201 -5.97 -21.07 -0.06
CA TYR A 201 -5.87 -20.40 -1.36
C TYR A 201 -6.05 -21.41 -2.48
N LEU A 202 -7.02 -21.17 -3.34
CA LEU A 202 -7.38 -22.13 -4.38
C LEU A 202 -6.39 -22.10 -5.54
N GLU A 203 -5.92 -23.28 -5.93
CA GLU A 203 -5.10 -23.48 -7.12
C GLU A 203 -5.86 -23.12 -8.40
N ASP A 204 -5.15 -22.54 -9.35
CA ASP A 204 -5.64 -22.21 -10.70
C ASP A 204 -4.98 -23.08 -11.78
N PRO A 205 -5.33 -24.35 -11.92
CA PRO A 205 -4.70 -25.25 -12.87
C PRO A 205 -4.93 -24.88 -14.36
N LYS A 206 -5.85 -23.97 -14.65
CA LYS A 206 -6.07 -23.45 -16.02
C LYS A 206 -5.29 -22.17 -16.30
N GLY A 207 -4.67 -21.57 -15.29
CA GLY A 207 -3.87 -20.37 -15.42
C GLY A 207 -4.67 -19.10 -15.73
N ALA A 208 -5.95 -19.06 -15.35
CA ALA A 208 -6.82 -17.92 -15.58
C ALA A 208 -6.35 -16.65 -14.82
N LEU A 209 -5.68 -16.84 -13.69
CA LEU A 209 -5.15 -15.77 -12.83
C LEU A 209 -3.61 -15.69 -12.82
N VAL A 210 -2.91 -16.43 -13.69
CA VAL A 210 -1.45 -16.58 -13.61
C VAL A 210 -0.68 -15.26 -13.43
N THR A 211 -1.10 -14.21 -14.11
CA THR A 211 -0.45 -12.88 -14.00
C THR A 211 -0.75 -12.13 -12.70
N LEU A 212 -1.69 -12.60 -11.89
CA LEU A 212 -2.07 -12.01 -10.61
C LEU A 212 -1.62 -12.86 -9.43
N THR A 213 -1.50 -14.19 -9.64
CA THR A 213 -1.11 -15.14 -8.60
C THR A 213 0.41 -15.37 -8.53
N GLU A 214 1.17 -14.86 -9.51
CA GLU A 214 2.62 -14.80 -9.39
C GLU A 214 3.01 -13.88 -8.22
N PRO A 215 4.00 -14.27 -7.40
CA PRO A 215 4.49 -13.40 -6.34
C PRO A 215 4.88 -12.02 -6.88
N SER A 216 4.47 -10.98 -6.18
CA SER A 216 4.78 -9.60 -6.52
C SER A 216 5.80 -9.03 -5.55
N ASP A 217 6.69 -8.20 -6.06
CA ASP A 217 7.45 -7.27 -5.24
C ASP A 217 6.53 -6.13 -4.80
N VAL A 218 6.61 -5.70 -3.55
CA VAL A 218 5.87 -4.54 -3.04
C VAL A 218 6.85 -3.41 -2.77
N SER A 219 6.67 -2.32 -3.48
CA SER A 219 7.58 -1.18 -3.54
C SER A 219 6.90 0.15 -3.23
N THR A 220 7.71 1.16 -2.96
CA THR A 220 7.27 2.55 -2.91
C THR A 220 7.43 3.20 -4.29
N LEU A 221 6.37 3.82 -4.79
CA LEU A 221 6.39 4.71 -5.94
C LEU A 221 6.57 6.14 -5.44
N VAL A 222 7.57 6.86 -5.96
CA VAL A 222 7.81 8.26 -5.62
C VAL A 222 7.71 9.15 -6.86
N ARG A 223 7.36 10.43 -6.68
CA ARG A 223 7.37 11.39 -7.78
C ARG A 223 8.80 11.65 -8.27
N ASP A 224 8.94 11.95 -9.54
CA ASP A 224 10.21 12.41 -10.09
C ASP A 224 10.73 13.65 -9.33
N GLY A 225 12.03 13.69 -9.09
CA GLY A 225 12.71 14.77 -8.38
C GLY A 225 12.55 14.76 -6.85
N LEU A 226 11.94 13.75 -6.23
CA LEU A 226 11.82 13.69 -4.76
C LEU A 226 13.20 13.63 -4.09
N ALA A 227 14.15 12.89 -4.66
CA ALA A 227 15.50 12.77 -4.11
C ALA A 227 16.24 14.11 -4.00
N GLU A 228 15.99 15.04 -4.94
CA GLU A 228 16.57 16.37 -4.94
C GLU A 228 15.82 17.35 -4.05
N ASP A 229 14.49 17.27 -4.03
CA ASP A 229 13.62 18.21 -3.32
C ASP A 229 13.55 17.91 -1.82
N ASP A 230 13.50 16.61 -1.47
CA ASP A 230 13.43 16.11 -0.08
C ASP A 230 14.27 14.83 0.07
N PRO A 231 15.60 14.97 0.16
CA PRO A 231 16.51 13.84 0.32
C PRO A 231 16.30 13.05 1.61
N VAL A 232 15.73 13.67 2.64
CA VAL A 232 15.41 13.01 3.92
C VAL A 232 14.27 12.02 3.73
N ALA A 233 13.15 12.47 3.15
CA ALA A 233 12.01 11.59 2.86
C ALA A 233 12.40 10.49 1.87
N TYR A 234 13.14 10.84 0.82
CA TYR A 234 13.58 9.86 -0.18
C TYR A 234 14.43 8.76 0.47
N ALA A 235 15.46 9.13 1.25
CA ALA A 235 16.35 8.16 1.90
C ALA A 235 15.60 7.29 2.93
N PHE A 236 14.63 7.88 3.65
CA PHE A 236 13.75 7.13 4.54
C PHE A 236 12.97 6.06 3.77
N LEU A 237 12.24 6.47 2.71
CA LEU A 237 11.40 5.58 1.92
C LEU A 237 12.21 4.48 1.21
N ASP A 238 13.40 4.81 0.70
CA ASP A 238 14.29 3.88 -0.01
C ASP A 238 14.94 2.85 0.92
N SER A 239 15.14 3.21 2.20
CA SER A 239 15.76 2.32 3.19
C SER A 239 14.78 1.40 3.91
N MET A 240 13.48 1.55 3.70
CA MET A 240 12.46 0.73 4.37
C MET A 240 12.59 -0.75 3.99
N GLU A 241 12.55 -1.62 5.01
CA GLU A 241 12.49 -3.07 4.84
C GLU A 241 11.57 -3.66 5.91
N LEU A 242 10.56 -4.39 5.51
CA LEU A 242 9.60 -5.07 6.38
C LEU A 242 9.42 -6.52 5.97
N THR A 243 9.54 -7.42 6.92
CA THR A 243 9.19 -8.83 6.76
C THR A 243 7.67 -9.03 6.82
N GLU A 244 7.23 -10.21 6.41
CA GLU A 244 5.81 -10.59 6.51
C GLU A 244 5.28 -10.51 7.94
N ALA A 245 6.04 -11.01 8.92
CA ALA A 245 5.65 -10.95 10.33
C ALA A 245 5.54 -9.51 10.84
N GLU A 246 6.40 -8.60 10.40
CA GLU A 246 6.36 -7.19 10.78
C GLU A 246 5.16 -6.46 10.17
N VAL A 247 4.86 -6.70 8.88
CA VAL A 247 3.67 -6.11 8.24
C VAL A 247 2.39 -6.63 8.88
N THR A 248 2.28 -7.95 9.08
CA THR A 248 1.09 -8.56 9.68
C THR A 248 0.92 -8.14 11.15
N GLY A 249 2.03 -8.08 11.91
CA GLY A 249 2.01 -7.61 13.29
C GLY A 249 1.59 -6.14 13.40
N LEU A 250 2.05 -5.27 12.48
CA LEU A 250 1.63 -3.87 12.42
C LEU A 250 0.13 -3.74 12.11
N GLN A 251 -0.38 -4.52 11.18
CA GLN A 251 -1.82 -4.55 10.87
C GLN A 251 -2.64 -5.02 12.07
N THR A 252 -2.18 -6.05 12.79
CA THR A 252 -2.86 -6.58 13.98
C THR A 252 -2.95 -5.53 15.09
N GLU A 253 -1.86 -4.79 15.36
CA GLU A 253 -1.88 -3.71 16.35
C GLU A 253 -2.83 -2.56 15.95
N ILE A 254 -2.96 -2.29 14.65
CA ILE A 254 -3.90 -1.29 14.13
C ILE A 254 -5.36 -1.75 14.33
N GLU A 255 -5.66 -3.01 14.00
CA GLU A 255 -6.98 -3.61 14.22
C GLU A 255 -7.37 -3.60 15.70
N ASP A 256 -6.45 -4.02 16.58
CA ASP A 256 -6.68 -4.07 18.01
C ASP A 256 -6.88 -2.67 18.63
N ALA A 257 -6.16 -1.66 18.12
CA ALA A 257 -6.30 -0.28 18.57
C ALA A 257 -7.57 0.40 18.03
N GLY A 258 -8.06 -0.02 16.85
CA GLY A 258 -9.15 0.65 16.12
C GLY A 258 -8.80 2.06 15.64
N ASP A 259 -7.51 2.41 15.65
CA ASP A 259 -6.96 3.67 15.17
C ASP A 259 -5.56 3.43 14.58
N PRO A 260 -5.33 3.75 13.29
CA PRO A 260 -4.07 3.43 12.63
C PRO A 260 -2.83 4.10 13.24
N ILE A 261 -2.96 5.32 13.74
CA ILE A 261 -1.84 6.03 14.38
C ILE A 261 -1.49 5.41 15.73
N GLU A 262 -2.49 5.11 16.55
CA GLU A 262 -2.27 4.48 17.86
C GLU A 262 -1.74 3.05 17.71
N GLY A 263 -2.23 2.30 16.73
CA GLY A 263 -1.70 0.96 16.41
C GLY A 263 -0.26 1.01 15.95
N ALA A 264 0.09 1.90 15.02
CA ALA A 264 1.46 2.10 14.56
C ALA A 264 2.39 2.51 15.72
N LYS A 265 1.97 3.40 16.61
CA LYS A 265 2.73 3.78 17.80
C LYS A 265 2.89 2.64 18.80
N THR A 266 1.88 1.76 18.90
CA THR A 266 1.95 0.57 19.75
C THR A 266 2.98 -0.42 19.19
N TRP A 267 2.90 -0.73 17.92
CA TRP A 267 3.86 -1.59 17.23
C TRP A 267 5.29 -1.07 17.34
N LEU A 268 5.51 0.24 17.13
CA LEU A 268 6.83 0.86 17.23
C LEU A 268 7.52 0.73 18.58
N ARG A 269 6.77 0.58 19.68
CA ARG A 269 7.37 0.41 21.02
C ARG A 269 8.20 -0.86 21.11
N ASP A 270 7.76 -1.91 20.42
CA ASP A 270 8.39 -3.23 20.49
C ASP A 270 9.28 -3.54 19.27
N ASN A 271 9.25 -2.67 18.22
CA ASN A 271 9.96 -2.86 16.94
C ASN A 271 10.88 -1.68 16.57
N ARG A 272 11.47 -1.01 17.56
CA ARG A 272 12.36 0.14 17.31
C ARG A 272 13.60 -0.22 16.50
N ASP A 273 14.16 -1.38 16.74
CA ASP A 273 15.32 -1.91 16.06
C ASP A 273 15.08 -2.18 14.57
N VAL A 274 13.83 -2.42 14.17
CA VAL A 274 13.43 -2.56 12.76
C VAL A 274 13.51 -1.22 12.03
N VAL A 275 13.06 -0.14 12.65
CA VAL A 275 12.92 1.17 12.01
C VAL A 275 14.12 2.09 12.18
N GLU A 276 14.98 1.81 13.17
CA GLU A 276 16.19 2.63 13.45
C GLU A 276 17.08 2.82 12.22
N PRO A 277 17.37 1.79 11.39
CA PRO A 277 18.16 1.96 10.18
C PRO A 277 17.56 2.94 9.16
N TRP A 278 16.23 3.03 9.07
CA TRP A 278 15.55 3.95 8.14
C TRP A 278 15.66 5.40 8.61
N VAL A 279 15.48 5.61 9.91
CA VAL A 279 15.66 6.93 10.54
C VAL A 279 17.10 7.40 10.40
N GLU A 280 18.08 6.53 10.68
CA GLU A 280 19.51 6.86 10.51
C GLU A 280 19.88 7.20 9.06
N ALA A 281 19.31 6.48 8.08
CA ALA A 281 19.53 6.77 6.66
C ALA A 281 18.98 8.15 6.28
N ALA A 282 17.80 8.50 6.76
CA ALA A 282 17.16 9.78 6.55
C ALA A 282 17.94 10.94 7.21
N GLU A 283 18.34 10.79 8.48
CA GLU A 283 19.14 11.79 9.20
C GLU A 283 20.46 12.08 8.48
N LYS A 284 21.15 11.03 8.02
CA LYS A 284 22.39 11.17 7.26
C LYS A 284 22.19 11.90 5.93
N ALA A 285 21.07 11.69 5.24
CA ALA A 285 20.75 12.42 4.02
C ALA A 285 20.49 13.90 4.29
N GLY A 286 19.95 14.26 5.46
CA GLY A 286 19.73 15.64 5.88
C GLY A 286 20.99 16.41 6.26
N GLU A 287 22.13 15.73 6.52
CA GLU A 287 23.42 16.35 6.86
C GLU A 287 24.24 16.80 5.62
N GLY A 288 23.84 16.40 4.41
CA GLY A 288 24.55 16.65 3.15
C GLY A 288 24.07 17.89 2.44
#